data_6925f221fdc4c972a8808625371234cf
#
_entry.id   6925f221fdc4c972a8808625371234cf
#
_cell.length_a   1.000
_cell.length_b   1.000
_cell.length_c   1.000
_cell.angle_alpha   90.00
_cell.angle_beta   90.00
_cell.angle_gamma   90.00
#
_symmetry.space_group_name_H-M   'P 1'
#
loop_
_entity.id
_entity.type
_entity.pdbx_description
1 polymer ?
#
loop_
_entity_poly.entity_id
_entity_poly.type
_entity_poly.pdbx_seq_one_letter_code
_entity_poly.pdbx_strand_id
1 'polypeptide(L)'
;MIKKLSLIISFLLVTTITFAQNWGGGVDDEDLHFGFSFQYISAEYKILKAANWRNPYFDPFDGKQVTQPMRAISSPPSVGFGLGFVVNRRISENFDLRATPSLIFSDRVMRYEYEPAPEVAQPINTSIIPAGFQTSIDKKVQATMFEFPLAIKIKSNRLNNFRAYWLGGAKYSIDIASKKKTFDEGETPINKFLKNKRNYLSYETGIGFDLYFEYFKMSPEIKVSYSMNDIIQHDNTAFANPLDKAKLRHFTFSLFFE
;
A
#
# COMPACT_ATOMS: atom_id res chain seq x y z
N MET A 1 15.11 -14.74 30.84
CA MET A 1 14.12 -13.98 30.08
C MET A 1 13.05 -13.34 30.96
N ILE A 2 12.44 -14.06 31.89
CA ILE A 2 11.35 -13.59 32.76
C ILE A 2 11.74 -12.34 33.57
N LYS A 3 12.96 -12.27 34.15
CA LYS A 3 13.45 -11.11 34.93
C LYS A 3 13.56 -9.82 34.11
N LYS A 4 13.92 -9.91 32.82
CA LYS A 4 13.97 -8.74 31.91
C LYS A 4 12.57 -8.26 31.49
N LEU A 5 11.64 -9.20 31.32
CA LEU A 5 10.24 -8.89 31.02
C LEU A 5 9.54 -8.23 32.20
N SER A 6 9.79 -8.71 33.44
CA SER A 6 9.30 -8.12 34.67
C SER A 6 9.81 -6.68 34.87
N LEU A 7 11.05 -6.40 34.53
CA LEU A 7 11.63 -5.06 34.62
C LEU A 7 10.99 -4.07 33.63
N ILE A 8 10.69 -4.53 32.40
CA ILE A 8 10.00 -3.73 31.38
C ILE A 8 8.56 -3.43 31.79
N ILE A 9 7.84 -4.43 32.35
CA ILE A 9 6.47 -4.26 32.85
C ILE A 9 6.46 -3.31 34.05
N SER A 10 7.44 -3.42 34.97
CA SER A 10 7.58 -2.53 36.12
C SER A 10 7.89 -1.08 35.69
N PHE A 11 8.70 -0.88 34.64
CA PHE A 11 8.99 0.44 34.11
C PHE A 11 7.77 1.08 33.40
N LEU A 12 6.95 0.26 32.73
CA LEU A 12 5.67 0.68 32.14
C LEU A 12 4.62 1.09 33.18
N LEU A 13 4.63 0.44 34.37
CA LEU A 13 3.69 0.75 35.43
C LEU A 13 4.06 2.01 36.26
N VAL A 14 5.32 2.41 36.27
CA VAL A 14 5.78 3.63 36.97
C VAL A 14 5.40 4.91 36.24
N THR A 15 5.10 4.86 34.94
CA THR A 15 4.73 6.04 34.13
C THR A 15 3.27 6.49 34.32
N THR A 16 2.48 5.84 35.18
CA THR A 16 1.04 6.13 35.33
C THR A 16 0.67 7.20 36.34
N ILE A 17 1.64 7.85 37.01
CA ILE A 17 1.38 8.92 37.98
C ILE A 17 1.90 10.28 37.42
N THR A 18 1.58 10.59 36.20
CA THR A 18 1.60 11.97 35.76
C THR A 18 0.17 12.50 35.84
N PHE A 19 -0.07 13.43 36.74
CA PHE A 19 -1.27 14.24 36.70
C PHE A 19 -1.27 14.95 35.34
N ALA A 20 -2.08 14.42 34.41
CA ALA A 20 -2.28 15.07 33.14
C ALA A 20 -2.98 16.41 33.44
N GLN A 21 -2.22 17.49 33.41
CA GLN A 21 -2.81 18.83 33.44
C GLN A 21 -3.75 18.89 32.24
N ASN A 22 -5.01 19.24 32.50
CA ASN A 22 -6.00 19.44 31.46
C ASN A 22 -5.64 20.75 30.75
N TRP A 23 -4.79 20.66 29.72
CA TRP A 23 -4.46 21.80 28.88
C TRP A 23 -5.68 22.12 28.03
N GLY A 24 -6.49 23.06 28.49
CA GLY A 24 -7.59 23.65 27.74
C GLY A 24 -7.11 24.55 26.59
N GLY A 25 -5.88 24.36 26.11
CA GLY A 25 -5.29 25.19 25.08
C GLY A 25 -5.95 24.99 23.73
N GLY A 26 -6.48 26.05 23.19
CA GLY A 26 -7.10 26.45 21.95
C GLY A 26 -6.90 25.65 20.65
N VAL A 27 -6.20 24.52 20.67
CA VAL A 27 -5.97 23.68 19.47
C VAL A 27 -7.27 23.12 18.89
N ASP A 28 -8.34 22.99 19.68
CA ASP A 28 -9.66 22.54 19.22
C ASP A 28 -10.67 23.70 19.09
N ASP A 29 -10.30 24.96 19.35
CA ASP A 29 -11.22 26.09 19.32
C ASP A 29 -11.50 26.58 17.89
N GLU A 30 -10.56 26.36 16.96
CA GLU A 30 -10.73 26.71 15.56
C GLU A 30 -11.47 25.60 14.80
N ASP A 31 -12.29 26.03 13.82
CA ASP A 31 -13.01 25.10 12.95
C ASP A 31 -12.13 24.46 11.87
N LEU A 32 -10.96 25.04 11.59
CA LEU A 32 -10.06 24.61 10.54
C LEU A 32 -8.65 24.43 11.10
N HIS A 33 -8.13 23.20 10.99
CA HIS A 33 -6.79 22.85 11.44
C HIS A 33 -5.93 22.45 10.25
N PHE A 34 -4.67 22.82 10.31
CA PHE A 34 -3.65 22.45 9.35
C PHE A 34 -2.51 21.73 10.05
N GLY A 35 -1.84 20.86 9.31
CA GLY A 35 -0.69 20.17 9.84
C GLY A 35 0.01 19.35 8.76
N PHE A 36 0.87 18.47 9.22
CA PHE A 36 1.62 17.55 8.36
C PHE A 36 1.56 16.13 8.91
N SER A 37 1.89 15.16 8.05
CA SER A 37 1.88 13.76 8.42
C SER A 37 3.08 13.01 7.87
N PHE A 38 3.55 12.06 8.67
CA PHE A 38 4.47 11.03 8.25
C PHE A 38 3.72 9.71 8.18
N GLN A 39 3.97 8.93 7.12
CA GLN A 39 3.24 7.70 6.86
C GLN A 39 4.22 6.56 6.60
N TYR A 40 4.00 5.44 7.27
CA TYR A 40 4.59 4.15 6.97
C TYR A 40 3.55 3.29 6.27
N ILE A 41 3.89 2.72 5.11
CA ILE A 41 2.93 2.05 4.25
C ILE A 41 3.44 0.65 3.96
N SER A 42 2.56 -0.34 4.09
CA SER A 42 2.76 -1.69 3.58
C SER A 42 1.79 -1.94 2.44
N ALA A 43 2.31 -2.11 1.23
CA ALA A 43 1.54 -2.27 0.01
C ALA A 43 1.60 -3.71 -0.51
N GLU A 44 0.44 -4.27 -0.90
CA GLU A 44 0.36 -5.58 -1.54
C GLU A 44 -0.79 -5.63 -2.55
N TYR A 45 -0.70 -6.54 -3.51
CA TYR A 45 -1.80 -6.83 -4.42
C TYR A 45 -2.73 -7.92 -3.85
N LYS A 46 -4.02 -7.71 -4.01
CA LYS A 46 -5.04 -8.75 -3.90
C LYS A 46 -5.37 -9.26 -5.30
N ILE A 47 -4.93 -10.48 -5.57
CA ILE A 47 -4.87 -11.06 -6.91
C ILE A 47 -6.10 -11.92 -7.14
N LEU A 48 -6.80 -11.69 -8.27
CA LEU A 48 -7.73 -12.61 -8.88
C LEU A 48 -7.06 -13.17 -10.14
N LYS A 49 -6.89 -14.48 -10.17
CA LYS A 49 -6.21 -15.20 -11.25
C LYS A 49 -7.16 -15.45 -12.41
N ALA A 50 -6.67 -15.39 -13.65
CA ALA A 50 -7.42 -15.78 -14.84
C ALA A 50 -7.71 -17.27 -14.84
N ALA A 51 -8.72 -17.72 -15.59
CA ALA A 51 -9.10 -19.13 -15.64
C ALA A 51 -7.93 -20.05 -16.09
N ASN A 52 -7.11 -19.55 -17.00
CA ASN A 52 -5.97 -20.26 -17.59
C ASN A 52 -4.61 -19.79 -17.04
N TRP A 53 -4.57 -19.24 -15.83
CA TRP A 53 -3.37 -18.64 -15.25
C TRP A 53 -2.16 -19.58 -15.12
N ARG A 54 -2.37 -20.90 -15.12
CA ARG A 54 -1.30 -21.90 -15.04
C ARG A 54 -0.65 -22.19 -16.38
N ASN A 55 -1.31 -21.85 -17.49
CA ASN A 55 -0.79 -22.19 -18.82
C ASN A 55 0.52 -21.45 -19.10
N PRO A 56 1.48 -22.10 -19.77
CA PRO A 56 2.67 -21.43 -20.22
C PRO A 56 2.31 -20.30 -21.19
N TYR A 57 3.11 -19.25 -21.17
CA TYR A 57 2.97 -18.13 -22.10
C TYR A 57 3.77 -18.40 -23.37
N PHE A 58 3.13 -18.17 -24.50
CA PHE A 58 3.75 -18.24 -25.82
C PHE A 58 3.86 -16.83 -26.42
N ASP A 59 5.01 -16.54 -27.03
CA ASP A 59 5.19 -15.27 -27.73
C ASP A 59 4.22 -15.20 -28.91
N PRO A 60 3.39 -14.15 -29.01
CA PRO A 60 2.43 -14.00 -30.09
C PRO A 60 3.06 -13.75 -31.47
N PHE A 61 4.36 -13.37 -31.52
CA PHE A 61 5.06 -13.07 -32.78
C PHE A 61 5.67 -14.32 -33.43
N ASP A 62 6.32 -15.16 -32.64
CA ASP A 62 7.05 -16.32 -33.17
C ASP A 62 6.49 -17.68 -32.66
N GLY A 63 5.46 -17.63 -31.83
CA GLY A 63 4.78 -18.81 -31.28
C GLY A 63 5.62 -19.66 -30.33
N LYS A 64 6.80 -19.17 -29.91
CA LYS A 64 7.68 -19.93 -29.01
C LYS A 64 7.23 -19.82 -27.56
N GLN A 65 7.43 -20.90 -26.82
CA GLN A 65 7.14 -20.92 -25.39
C GLN A 65 8.17 -20.08 -24.63
N VAL A 66 7.69 -19.11 -23.85
CA VAL A 66 8.50 -18.15 -23.07
C VAL A 66 8.60 -18.55 -21.61
N THR A 67 7.51 -19.08 -21.02
CA THR A 67 7.49 -19.45 -19.61
C THR A 67 7.11 -20.91 -19.43
N GLN A 68 7.51 -21.50 -18.30
CA GLN A 68 7.00 -22.79 -17.84
C GLN A 68 5.56 -22.62 -17.32
N PRO A 69 4.81 -23.73 -17.14
CA PRO A 69 3.55 -23.72 -16.42
C PRO A 69 3.71 -23.04 -15.04
N MET A 70 2.73 -22.24 -14.65
CA MET A 70 2.82 -21.46 -13.43
C MET A 70 2.33 -22.26 -12.23
N ARG A 71 3.11 -22.26 -11.15
CA ARG A 71 2.81 -22.95 -9.90
C ARG A 71 2.05 -22.04 -8.93
N ALA A 72 2.52 -20.79 -8.76
CA ALA A 72 1.89 -19.83 -7.88
C ALA A 72 2.07 -18.39 -8.36
N ILE A 73 1.12 -17.53 -7.97
CA ILE A 73 1.24 -16.07 -8.08
C ILE A 73 0.92 -15.52 -6.70
N SER A 74 1.81 -14.69 -6.17
CA SER A 74 1.66 -14.05 -4.86
C SER A 74 2.14 -12.61 -4.89
N SER A 75 1.77 -11.84 -3.90
CA SER A 75 2.26 -10.47 -3.72
C SER A 75 2.76 -10.34 -2.29
N PRO A 76 4.07 -10.45 -2.06
CA PRO A 76 4.63 -10.16 -0.76
C PRO A 76 4.42 -8.67 -0.43
N PRO A 77 4.16 -8.33 0.85
CA PRO A 77 4.02 -6.95 1.27
C PRO A 77 5.33 -6.19 1.03
N SER A 78 5.22 -5.00 0.49
CA SER A 78 6.35 -4.10 0.25
C SER A 78 6.19 -2.84 1.07
N VAL A 79 7.27 -2.42 1.70
CA VAL A 79 7.31 -1.26 2.59
C VAL A 79 7.54 0.02 1.79
N GLY A 80 6.85 1.08 2.19
CA GLY A 80 7.01 2.43 1.66
C GLY A 80 6.84 3.47 2.75
N PHE A 81 7.05 4.71 2.37
CA PHE A 81 6.84 5.86 3.25
C PHE A 81 6.12 6.98 2.51
N GLY A 82 5.50 7.88 3.26
CA GLY A 82 4.80 9.02 2.73
C GLY A 82 4.94 10.24 3.60
N LEU A 83 4.83 11.38 2.94
CA LEU A 83 4.76 12.71 3.55
C LEU A 83 3.49 13.39 3.08
N GLY A 84 2.75 13.99 3.98
CA GLY A 84 1.48 14.63 3.63
C GLY A 84 1.20 15.87 4.46
N PHE A 85 0.27 16.67 3.92
CA PHE A 85 -0.37 17.73 4.66
C PHE A 85 -1.73 17.23 5.15
N VAL A 86 -2.20 17.78 6.25
CA VAL A 86 -3.55 17.54 6.74
C VAL A 86 -4.30 18.86 6.78
N VAL A 87 -5.54 18.80 6.30
CA VAL A 87 -6.54 19.86 6.44
C VAL A 87 -7.74 19.21 7.10
N ASN A 88 -8.06 19.64 8.29
CA ASN A 88 -9.13 19.06 9.09
C ASN A 88 -10.15 20.17 9.40
N ARG A 89 -11.38 20.02 8.91
CA ARG A 89 -12.48 20.96 9.15
C ARG A 89 -13.51 20.35 10.08
N ARG A 90 -13.77 21.02 11.18
CA ARG A 90 -14.85 20.64 12.10
C ARG A 90 -16.21 20.91 11.44
N ILE A 91 -17.06 19.88 11.41
CA ILE A 91 -18.46 19.98 10.96
C ILE A 91 -19.35 20.06 12.19
N SER A 92 -19.02 19.27 13.23
CA SER A 92 -19.73 19.29 14.52
C SER A 92 -18.77 18.83 15.61
N GLU A 93 -19.25 18.78 16.87
CA GLU A 93 -18.43 18.34 18.01
C GLU A 93 -17.78 16.96 17.80
N ASN A 94 -18.50 16.04 17.15
CA ASN A 94 -18.05 14.67 16.95
C ASN A 94 -17.68 14.34 15.49
N PHE A 95 -17.85 15.28 14.54
CA PHE A 95 -17.59 15.03 13.12
C PHE A 95 -16.67 16.06 12.51
N ASP A 96 -15.59 15.57 11.88
CA ASP A 96 -14.70 16.39 11.06
C ASP A 96 -14.64 15.85 9.64
N LEU A 97 -14.44 16.76 8.68
CA LEU A 97 -14.01 16.44 7.31
C LEU A 97 -12.51 16.62 7.23
N ARG A 98 -11.80 15.55 6.86
CA ARG A 98 -10.35 15.55 6.77
C ARG A 98 -9.91 15.28 5.33
N ALA A 99 -9.03 16.13 4.82
CA ALA A 99 -8.28 15.92 3.59
C ALA A 99 -6.79 15.78 3.92
N THR A 100 -6.12 14.79 3.31
CA THR A 100 -4.70 14.52 3.60
C THR A 100 -3.89 14.32 2.31
N PRO A 101 -3.71 15.37 1.48
CA PRO A 101 -2.89 15.24 0.28
C PRO A 101 -1.48 14.78 0.66
N SER A 102 -1.00 13.72 0.00
CA SER A 102 0.25 13.05 0.39
C SER A 102 1.06 12.61 -0.82
N LEU A 103 2.37 12.69 -0.70
CA LEU A 103 3.32 12.09 -1.62
C LEU A 103 3.82 10.76 -1.03
N ILE A 104 3.60 9.68 -1.76
CA ILE A 104 3.87 8.32 -1.32
C ILE A 104 4.94 7.69 -2.20
N PHE A 105 5.94 7.11 -1.55
CA PHE A 105 6.99 6.30 -2.17
C PHE A 105 6.81 4.86 -1.71
N SER A 106 6.21 4.04 -2.56
CA SER A 106 5.89 2.67 -2.20
C SER A 106 5.99 1.77 -3.42
N ASP A 107 6.95 0.88 -3.39
CA ASP A 107 7.08 -0.16 -4.40
C ASP A 107 6.03 -1.26 -4.16
N ARG A 108 5.77 -2.04 -5.20
CA ARG A 108 4.87 -3.18 -5.15
C ARG A 108 5.54 -4.35 -5.83
N VAL A 109 5.37 -5.54 -5.28
CA VAL A 109 6.01 -6.75 -5.79
C VAL A 109 4.94 -7.77 -6.16
N MET A 110 5.08 -8.32 -7.36
CA MET A 110 4.33 -9.48 -7.82
C MET A 110 5.31 -10.62 -8.05
N ARG A 111 5.12 -11.72 -7.35
CA ARG A 111 5.96 -12.92 -7.45
C ARG A 111 5.25 -13.98 -8.25
N TYR A 112 5.93 -14.47 -9.26
CA TYR A 112 5.50 -15.56 -10.14
C TYR A 112 6.40 -16.77 -9.90
N GLU A 113 5.80 -17.90 -9.53
CA GLU A 113 6.50 -19.15 -9.34
C GLU A 113 6.11 -20.12 -10.45
N TYR A 114 7.09 -20.71 -11.07
CA TYR A 114 6.93 -21.62 -12.20
C TYR A 114 7.32 -23.05 -11.82
N GLU A 115 6.83 -24.03 -12.57
CA GLU A 115 7.31 -25.39 -12.48
C GLU A 115 8.77 -25.46 -12.96
N PRO A 116 9.60 -26.33 -12.36
CA PRO A 116 10.96 -26.54 -12.84
C PRO A 116 10.93 -27.04 -14.29
N ALA A 117 11.88 -26.58 -15.09
CA ALA A 117 12.05 -27.12 -16.45
C ALA A 117 12.35 -28.62 -16.37
N PRO A 118 11.74 -29.46 -17.24
CA PRO A 118 12.05 -30.87 -17.27
C PRO A 118 13.54 -31.07 -17.57
N GLU A 119 14.18 -32.00 -16.87
CA GLU A 119 15.63 -32.30 -16.93
C GLU A 119 16.07 -32.88 -18.30
N VAL A 120 15.09 -33.30 -19.10
CA VAL A 120 15.35 -33.86 -20.44
C VAL A 120 15.50 -32.72 -21.44
N ALA A 121 16.64 -32.71 -22.12
CA ALA A 121 16.94 -31.79 -23.21
C ALA A 121 15.80 -31.84 -24.26
N GLN A 122 14.93 -30.83 -24.25
CA GLN A 122 13.94 -30.64 -25.30
C GLN A 122 14.67 -30.33 -26.61
N PRO A 123 14.23 -30.86 -27.76
CA PRO A 123 14.86 -30.54 -29.03
C PRO A 123 14.88 -29.04 -29.23
N ILE A 124 16.04 -28.52 -29.60
CA ILE A 124 16.47 -27.11 -29.61
C ILE A 124 15.54 -26.12 -30.36
N ASN A 125 14.50 -26.61 -31.04
CA ASN A 125 13.68 -25.81 -31.96
C ASN A 125 12.32 -25.41 -31.43
N THR A 126 11.93 -25.78 -30.20
CA THR A 126 10.53 -25.55 -29.73
C THR A 126 10.38 -24.66 -28.50
N SER A 127 11.44 -24.32 -27.78
CA SER A 127 11.32 -23.40 -26.64
C SER A 127 12.52 -22.48 -26.51
N ILE A 128 12.27 -21.22 -26.26
CA ILE A 128 13.27 -20.19 -25.90
C ILE A 128 13.52 -20.18 -24.38
N ILE A 129 13.18 -21.25 -23.66
CA ILE A 129 13.44 -21.31 -22.22
C ILE A 129 14.94 -21.49 -22.02
N PRO A 130 15.66 -20.49 -21.50
CA PRO A 130 17.09 -20.61 -21.27
C PRO A 130 17.37 -21.76 -20.31
N ALA A 131 18.46 -22.49 -20.55
CA ALA A 131 19.01 -23.36 -19.53
C ALA A 131 19.27 -22.55 -18.26
N GLY A 132 18.60 -22.90 -17.12
CA GLY A 132 18.64 -22.13 -15.89
C GLY A 132 17.46 -21.17 -15.71
N PHE A 133 16.32 -21.39 -16.36
CA PHE A 133 15.07 -20.64 -16.12
C PHE A 133 14.78 -20.58 -14.61
N GLN A 134 14.66 -19.36 -14.09
CA GLN A 134 14.38 -19.17 -12.68
C GLN A 134 12.97 -19.64 -12.35
N THR A 135 12.84 -20.51 -11.36
CA THR A 135 11.55 -21.00 -10.87
C THR A 135 10.75 -19.93 -10.14
N SER A 136 11.33 -18.78 -9.81
CA SER A 136 10.68 -17.65 -9.19
C SER A 136 11.13 -16.33 -9.82
N ILE A 137 10.19 -15.51 -10.27
CA ILE A 137 10.44 -14.18 -10.86
C ILE A 137 9.64 -13.15 -10.09
N ASP A 138 10.33 -12.17 -9.53
CA ASP A 138 9.73 -11.02 -8.87
C ASP A 138 9.65 -9.84 -9.86
N LYS A 139 8.43 -9.37 -10.14
CA LYS A 139 8.19 -8.14 -10.89
C LYS A 139 7.90 -7.01 -9.93
N LYS A 140 8.86 -6.09 -9.84
CA LYS A 140 8.77 -4.92 -8.98
C LYS A 140 8.18 -3.75 -9.76
N VAL A 141 7.06 -3.23 -9.29
CA VAL A 141 6.42 -2.03 -9.82
C VAL A 141 6.75 -0.88 -8.88
N GLN A 142 7.73 -0.09 -9.28
CA GLN A 142 8.08 1.12 -8.53
C GLN A 142 7.01 2.17 -8.74
N ALA A 143 6.52 2.78 -7.66
CA ALA A 143 5.52 3.82 -7.73
C ALA A 143 5.89 5.03 -6.86
N THR A 144 5.72 6.21 -7.44
CA THR A 144 5.70 7.48 -6.73
C THR A 144 4.33 8.09 -6.95
N MET A 145 3.56 8.14 -5.87
CA MET A 145 2.13 8.45 -5.97
C MET A 145 1.81 9.74 -5.28
N PHE A 146 0.95 10.52 -5.92
CA PHE A 146 0.24 11.59 -5.27
C PHE A 146 -1.15 11.10 -4.88
N GLU A 147 -1.46 11.14 -3.59
CA GLU A 147 -2.72 10.66 -3.04
C GLU A 147 -3.54 11.81 -2.47
N PHE A 148 -4.84 11.79 -2.75
CA PHE A 148 -5.84 12.75 -2.26
C PHE A 148 -6.93 12.00 -1.50
N PRO A 149 -6.72 11.63 -0.23
CA PRO A 149 -7.79 11.09 0.59
C PRO A 149 -8.72 12.19 1.09
N LEU A 150 -10.01 11.88 1.09
CA LEU A 150 -11.05 12.67 1.71
C LEU A 150 -11.88 11.74 2.61
N ALA A 151 -11.88 12.01 3.91
CA ALA A 151 -12.51 11.15 4.91
C ALA A 151 -13.37 11.93 5.90
N ILE A 152 -14.39 11.28 6.38
CA ILE A 152 -15.16 11.72 7.56
C ILE A 152 -14.51 11.09 8.78
N LYS A 153 -14.13 11.92 9.76
CA LYS A 153 -13.56 11.51 11.04
C LYS A 153 -14.65 11.64 12.10
N ILE A 154 -14.98 10.53 12.75
CA ILE A 154 -15.96 10.45 13.84
C ILE A 154 -15.18 10.34 15.15
N LYS A 155 -15.34 11.34 16.00
CA LYS A 155 -14.59 11.51 17.25
C LYS A 155 -15.44 11.15 18.46
N SER A 156 -14.82 10.50 19.45
CA SER A 156 -15.40 10.36 20.79
C SER A 156 -15.41 11.69 21.54
N ASN A 157 -16.06 11.74 22.68
CA ASN A 157 -15.86 12.84 23.62
C ASN A 157 -14.41 12.86 24.09
N ARG A 158 -13.88 14.05 24.32
CA ARG A 158 -12.53 14.23 24.84
C ARG A 158 -12.46 13.86 26.33
N LEU A 159 -11.49 13.05 26.67
CA LEU A 159 -11.15 12.70 28.05
C LEU A 159 -9.78 13.29 28.37
N ASN A 160 -9.76 14.41 29.07
CA ASN A 160 -8.53 15.16 29.33
C ASN A 160 -7.76 15.49 28.03
N ASN A 161 -6.59 14.91 27.86
CA ASN A 161 -5.72 15.13 26.69
C ASN A 161 -5.80 14.00 25.66
N PHE A 162 -6.88 13.22 25.65
CA PHE A 162 -7.06 12.06 24.80
C PHE A 162 -8.43 12.06 24.14
N ARG A 163 -8.49 11.70 22.86
CA ARG A 163 -9.73 11.49 22.10
C ARG A 163 -9.50 10.36 21.09
N ALA A 164 -10.33 9.34 21.12
CA ALA A 164 -10.34 8.30 20.12
C ALA A 164 -11.19 8.73 18.91
N TYR A 165 -10.87 8.22 17.73
CA TYR A 165 -11.68 8.44 16.55
C TYR A 165 -11.64 7.24 15.59
N TRP A 166 -12.68 7.16 14.79
CA TRP A 166 -12.77 6.35 13.59
C TRP A 166 -12.87 7.25 12.37
N LEU A 167 -12.31 6.80 11.24
CA LEU A 167 -12.46 7.51 9.97
C LEU A 167 -12.82 6.54 8.84
N GLY A 168 -13.54 7.07 7.87
CA GLY A 168 -13.88 6.38 6.64
C GLY A 168 -13.99 7.36 5.48
N GLY A 169 -13.50 6.96 4.31
CA GLY A 169 -13.48 7.85 3.18
C GLY A 169 -13.07 7.22 1.86
N ALA A 170 -12.85 8.07 0.89
CA ALA A 170 -12.36 7.73 -0.43
C ALA A 170 -11.02 8.41 -0.70
N LYS A 171 -10.18 7.76 -1.50
CA LYS A 171 -8.86 8.23 -1.85
C LYS A 171 -8.65 8.11 -3.35
N TYR A 172 -8.29 9.22 -3.99
CA TYR A 172 -7.84 9.26 -5.37
C TYR A 172 -6.32 9.25 -5.41
N SER A 173 -5.75 8.36 -6.23
CA SER A 173 -4.30 8.14 -6.32
C SER A 173 -3.83 8.29 -7.75
N ILE A 174 -2.74 9.05 -7.96
CA ILE A 174 -2.11 9.28 -9.26
C ILE A 174 -0.65 8.86 -9.17
N ASP A 175 -0.21 7.94 -10.03
CA ASP A 175 1.21 7.62 -10.19
C ASP A 175 1.88 8.64 -11.11
N ILE A 176 2.74 9.47 -10.53
CA ILE A 176 3.45 10.53 -11.25
C ILE A 176 4.69 10.05 -12.01
N ALA A 177 5.17 8.84 -11.69
CA ALA A 177 6.37 8.26 -12.30
C ALA A 177 6.08 7.17 -13.33
N SER A 178 4.81 6.81 -13.57
CA SER A 178 4.41 5.64 -14.36
C SER A 178 4.97 5.63 -15.79
N LYS A 179 4.93 6.75 -16.50
CA LYS A 179 5.37 6.82 -17.92
C LYS A 179 6.86 6.52 -18.12
N LYS A 180 7.71 6.93 -17.19
CA LYS A 180 9.17 6.78 -17.31
C LYS A 180 9.65 5.37 -16.94
N LYS A 181 8.85 4.63 -16.18
CA LYS A 181 9.20 3.33 -15.61
C LYS A 181 8.53 2.14 -16.31
N THR A 182 7.76 2.38 -17.35
CA THR A 182 6.98 1.34 -18.06
C THR A 182 7.32 1.23 -19.55
N PHE A 183 8.38 1.91 -19.99
CA PHE A 183 8.85 1.79 -21.36
C PHE A 183 9.65 0.50 -21.51
N ASP A 184 9.11 -0.47 -22.24
CA ASP A 184 9.66 -1.81 -22.49
C ASP A 184 9.50 -2.24 -23.97
N GLU A 185 9.44 -1.25 -24.89
CA GLU A 185 9.45 -1.51 -26.33
C GLU A 185 10.80 -2.13 -26.72
N GLY A 186 10.75 -3.25 -27.47
CA GLY A 186 11.95 -3.97 -27.90
C GLY A 186 12.52 -4.95 -26.87
N GLU A 187 12.00 -4.99 -25.64
CA GLU A 187 12.42 -5.97 -24.65
C GLU A 187 11.86 -7.36 -24.95
N THR A 188 12.64 -8.38 -24.59
CA THR A 188 12.20 -9.79 -24.71
C THR A 188 10.97 -10.02 -23.82
N PRO A 189 10.06 -10.96 -24.18
CA PRO A 189 8.81 -11.20 -23.44
C PRO A 189 9.00 -11.45 -21.93
N ILE A 190 10.13 -12.08 -21.54
CA ILE A 190 10.46 -12.36 -20.14
C ILE A 190 10.95 -11.12 -19.37
N ASN A 191 11.46 -10.11 -20.09
CA ASN A 191 11.97 -8.88 -19.49
C ASN A 191 10.91 -7.77 -19.41
N LYS A 192 9.75 -7.94 -20.05
CA LYS A 192 8.66 -6.96 -19.99
C LYS A 192 8.23 -6.68 -18.56
N PHE A 193 7.80 -5.43 -18.32
CA PHE A 193 7.34 -4.99 -17.02
C PHE A 193 5.87 -5.36 -16.79
N LEU A 194 5.51 -5.53 -15.52
CA LEU A 194 4.12 -5.49 -15.10
C LEU A 194 3.72 -4.02 -14.92
N LYS A 195 2.71 -3.57 -15.66
CA LYS A 195 2.28 -2.17 -15.71
C LYS A 195 1.01 -1.97 -14.90
N ASN A 196 0.96 -0.86 -14.16
CA ASN A 196 -0.23 -0.42 -13.47
C ASN A 196 -0.89 0.74 -14.19
N LYS A 197 -2.21 0.86 -14.03
CA LYS A 197 -2.95 2.05 -14.41
C LYS A 197 -2.44 3.25 -13.63
N ARG A 198 -2.32 4.38 -14.30
CA ARG A 198 -1.75 5.61 -13.73
C ARG A 198 -2.55 6.15 -12.55
N ASN A 199 -3.87 6.04 -12.62
CA ASN A 199 -4.77 6.59 -11.60
C ASN A 199 -5.83 5.57 -11.23
N TYR A 200 -6.21 5.59 -9.96
CA TYR A 200 -7.27 4.73 -9.42
C TYR A 200 -7.91 5.37 -8.19
N LEU A 201 -9.13 4.90 -7.91
CA LEU A 201 -9.90 5.26 -6.73
C LEU A 201 -9.86 4.12 -5.72
N SER A 202 -9.76 4.47 -4.42
CA SER A 202 -9.77 3.53 -3.31
C SER A 202 -10.76 3.99 -2.25
N TYR A 203 -11.29 3.06 -1.48
CA TYR A 203 -11.93 3.38 -0.21
C TYR A 203 -10.95 3.10 0.92
N GLU A 204 -11.10 3.81 2.02
CA GLU A 204 -10.25 3.65 3.18
C GLU A 204 -11.05 3.76 4.48
N THR A 205 -10.56 3.05 5.49
CA THR A 205 -11.06 3.15 6.85
C THR A 205 -9.93 3.00 7.85
N GLY A 206 -10.06 3.59 9.01
CA GLY A 206 -9.03 3.54 10.02
C GLY A 206 -9.52 4.00 11.39
N ILE A 207 -8.65 3.80 12.35
CA ILE A 207 -8.82 4.23 13.75
C ILE A 207 -7.58 4.98 14.19
N GLY A 208 -7.76 5.93 15.09
CA GLY A 208 -6.65 6.69 15.63
C GLY A 208 -7.02 7.36 16.94
N PHE A 209 -6.05 8.07 17.46
CA PHE A 209 -6.18 8.79 18.72
C PHE A 209 -5.63 10.20 18.55
N ASP A 210 -6.33 11.20 19.06
CA ASP A 210 -5.82 12.56 19.19
C ASP A 210 -5.23 12.72 20.59
N LEU A 211 -3.96 13.05 20.66
CA LEU A 211 -3.21 13.36 21.88
C LEU A 211 -2.93 14.85 21.88
N TYR A 212 -3.46 15.55 22.87
CA TYR A 212 -3.37 17.01 23.00
C TYR A 212 -2.20 17.40 23.86
N PHE A 213 -1.28 18.15 23.29
CA PHE A 213 -0.15 18.79 23.97
C PHE A 213 -0.42 20.29 24.11
N GLU A 214 0.46 20.99 24.76
CA GLU A 214 0.32 22.42 25.02
C GLU A 214 0.23 23.26 23.73
N TYR A 215 1.03 22.89 22.70
CA TYR A 215 1.19 23.69 21.48
C TYR A 215 0.77 22.96 20.20
N PHE A 216 0.47 21.68 20.28
CA PHE A 216 0.13 20.89 19.10
C PHE A 216 -0.70 19.66 19.48
N LYS A 217 -1.35 19.11 18.49
CA LYS A 217 -2.05 17.83 18.57
C LYS A 217 -1.29 16.79 17.75
N MET A 218 -0.99 15.65 18.36
CA MET A 218 -0.41 14.50 17.68
C MET A 218 -1.46 13.39 17.54
N SER A 219 -1.60 12.84 16.32
CA SER A 219 -2.60 11.80 16.08
C SER A 219 -1.95 10.57 15.43
N PRO A 220 -1.59 9.54 16.20
CA PRO A 220 -1.27 8.23 15.65
C PRO A 220 -2.54 7.57 15.08
N GLU A 221 -2.43 7.03 13.86
CA GLU A 221 -3.53 6.46 13.09
C GLU A 221 -3.10 5.19 12.38
N ILE A 222 -3.95 4.17 12.41
CA ILE A 222 -3.81 2.96 11.59
C ILE A 222 -4.97 2.92 10.61
N LYS A 223 -4.64 2.75 9.33
CA LYS A 223 -5.59 2.80 8.24
C LYS A 223 -5.39 1.65 7.27
N VAL A 224 -6.47 1.13 6.73
CA VAL A 224 -6.47 0.19 5.61
C VAL A 224 -7.20 0.80 4.42
N SER A 225 -6.64 0.66 3.24
CA SER A 225 -7.30 1.07 1.99
C SER A 225 -7.27 -0.03 0.94
N TYR A 226 -8.32 -0.06 0.11
CA TYR A 226 -8.46 -0.99 -1.02
C TYR A 226 -8.82 -0.23 -2.28
N SER A 227 -8.16 -0.54 -3.41
CA SER A 227 -8.58 0.00 -4.70
C SER A 227 -9.95 -0.55 -5.09
N MET A 228 -10.83 0.32 -5.62
CA MET A 228 -12.16 -0.08 -6.08
C MET A 228 -12.08 -0.94 -7.33
N ASN A 229 -11.23 -0.52 -8.25
CA ASN A 229 -11.08 -1.12 -9.57
C ASN A 229 -9.79 -1.94 -9.68
N ASP A 230 -9.73 -2.75 -10.72
CA ASP A 230 -8.49 -3.37 -11.18
C ASP A 230 -7.46 -2.30 -11.57
N ILE A 231 -6.24 -2.47 -11.04
CA ILE A 231 -5.15 -1.52 -11.27
C ILE A 231 -4.10 -2.00 -12.26
N ILE A 232 -4.21 -3.24 -12.75
CA ILE A 232 -3.28 -3.77 -13.75
C ILE A 232 -3.67 -3.27 -15.13
N GLN A 233 -2.66 -2.95 -15.93
CA GLN A 233 -2.80 -2.74 -17.36
C GLN A 233 -2.60 -4.08 -18.07
N HIS A 234 -3.67 -4.57 -18.74
CA HIS A 234 -3.63 -5.84 -19.47
C HIS A 234 -3.05 -5.61 -20.87
N ASP A 235 -1.75 -5.81 -21.03
CA ASP A 235 -0.99 -5.54 -22.25
C ASP A 235 -0.48 -6.80 -22.95
N ASN A 236 -1.14 -7.95 -22.75
CA ASN A 236 -0.81 -9.25 -23.36
C ASN A 236 0.67 -9.64 -23.16
N THR A 237 1.13 -9.59 -21.91
CA THR A 237 2.47 -10.01 -21.52
C THR A 237 2.44 -11.28 -20.69
N ALA A 238 3.57 -11.97 -20.57
CA ALA A 238 3.73 -13.16 -19.73
C ALA A 238 3.31 -12.93 -18.27
N PHE A 239 3.33 -11.68 -17.80
CA PHE A 239 3.04 -11.30 -16.42
C PHE A 239 1.64 -10.71 -16.21
N ALA A 240 1.05 -10.11 -17.24
CA ALA A 240 -0.32 -9.58 -17.16
C ALA A 240 -1.39 -10.65 -17.48
N ASN A 241 -1.13 -11.54 -18.45
CA ASN A 241 -2.11 -12.55 -18.89
C ASN A 241 -2.61 -13.50 -17.81
N PRO A 242 -1.79 -13.95 -16.84
CA PRO A 242 -2.27 -14.84 -15.77
C PRO A 242 -3.19 -14.15 -14.75
N LEU A 243 -3.32 -12.82 -14.82
CA LEU A 243 -4.11 -12.00 -13.90
C LEU A 243 -5.45 -11.65 -14.54
N ASP A 244 -6.57 -11.94 -13.89
CA ASP A 244 -7.88 -11.41 -14.24
C ASP A 244 -8.03 -9.99 -13.69
N LYS A 245 -7.74 -9.82 -12.40
CA LYS A 245 -7.75 -8.53 -11.71
C LYS A 245 -6.72 -8.50 -10.59
N ALA A 246 -6.15 -7.34 -10.35
CA ALA A 246 -5.39 -7.10 -9.14
C ALA A 246 -5.81 -5.79 -8.51
N LYS A 247 -6.24 -5.87 -7.25
CA LYS A 247 -6.58 -4.72 -6.41
C LYS A 247 -5.42 -4.41 -5.49
N LEU A 248 -5.16 -3.14 -5.24
CA LEU A 248 -4.13 -2.72 -4.31
C LEU A 248 -4.72 -2.59 -2.91
N ARG A 249 -4.02 -3.16 -1.93
CA ARG A 249 -4.28 -2.98 -0.51
C ARG A 249 -3.09 -2.26 0.13
N HIS A 250 -3.36 -1.19 0.87
CA HIS A 250 -2.39 -0.54 1.74
C HIS A 250 -2.80 -0.71 3.20
N PHE A 251 -1.83 -1.08 4.03
CA PHE A 251 -1.85 -0.84 5.46
C PHE A 251 -0.98 0.37 5.73
N THR A 252 -1.54 1.39 6.36
CA THR A 252 -0.83 2.63 6.63
C THR A 252 -0.84 2.92 8.11
N PHE A 253 0.33 3.15 8.68
CA PHE A 253 0.49 3.78 9.97
C PHE A 253 0.91 5.23 9.74
N SER A 254 0.19 6.17 10.35
CA SER A 254 0.42 7.60 10.17
C SER A 254 0.60 8.29 11.51
N LEU A 255 1.47 9.30 11.53
CA LEU A 255 1.56 10.27 12.61
C LEU A 255 1.22 11.64 12.04
N PHE A 256 0.17 12.24 12.56
CA PHE A 256 -0.24 13.60 12.23
C PHE A 256 0.19 14.56 13.32
N PHE A 257 0.54 15.77 12.90
CA PHE A 257 0.89 16.89 13.77
C PHE A 257 0.08 18.09 13.30
N GLU A 258 -0.87 18.52 14.12
CA GLU A 258 -1.82 19.62 13.86
C GLU A 258 -1.72 20.70 14.93
#